data_79cc2abb8c9ef47428a681ddb4f3ba4e
#
_entry.id   79cc2abb8c9ef47428a681ddb4f3ba4e
#
_cell.length_a   1.000
_cell.length_b   1.000
_cell.length_c   1.000
_cell.angle_alpha   90.00
_cell.angle_beta   90.00
_cell.angle_gamma   90.00
#
_symmetry.space_group_name_H-M   'P 1'
#
loop_
_entity.id
_entity.type
_entity.pdbx_description
1 polymer ?
#
loop_
_entity_poly.entity_id
_entity_poly.type
_entity_poly.pdbx_seq_one_letter_code
_entity_poly.pdbx_strand_id
1 'polypeptide(L)'
;MPKARFSCKVSAVTARGGDFHKNIFGFGSSNVPARLEQNGKFLTFAALYIRSMKIKEVAAALERFAPLPLQEDYDNAGLQVGLTETEASGALLCLDVTEETVREAVRRGCNVLVAHHPLLFRGLKCVSAATEVERCVREAILHGITIYAAHTNLDNAPGGVNHRIAEKIGLEEVKFLQPFTRSGFEGGSGVIGVLPKPEAPLEFLYRVAEIFGVEYLMHNEGPKDRQVQRVALCGGSGDFLLGEAVRQGADVFLTGEMGYHHYFGHASDLWLGVLGHYQSERFTLSLMRDVLAQALPELPVFLATQPTNPIRYMHLPEIAARNQKEQQ
;
A
#
# COMPACT_ATOMS: atom_id res chain seq x y z
N MET A 1 -28.02 -33.52 19.52
CA MET A 1 -28.70 -33.31 18.23
C MET A 1 -27.71 -33.57 17.10
N PRO A 2 -28.03 -34.36 16.08
CA PRO A 2 -27.05 -35.06 15.27
C PRO A 2 -26.50 -34.23 14.13
N LYS A 3 -25.20 -34.44 13.86
CA LYS A 3 -24.44 -33.91 12.73
C LYS A 3 -24.86 -34.64 11.45
N ALA A 4 -25.37 -33.91 10.46
CA ALA A 4 -25.60 -34.42 9.12
C ALA A 4 -24.28 -34.47 8.36
N ARG A 5 -23.80 -35.69 8.06
CA ARG A 5 -22.70 -35.92 7.10
C ARG A 5 -23.33 -36.08 5.72
N PHE A 6 -23.02 -35.17 4.80
CA PHE A 6 -23.26 -35.39 3.38
C PHE A 6 -22.08 -36.18 2.80
N SER A 7 -22.34 -37.43 2.44
CA SER A 7 -21.43 -38.31 1.71
C SER A 7 -21.80 -38.27 0.23
N CYS A 8 -20.93 -37.69 -0.59
CA CYS A 8 -21.04 -37.73 -2.04
C CYS A 8 -20.37 -39.02 -2.53
N LYS A 9 -21.17 -40.01 -2.96
CA LYS A 9 -20.66 -41.21 -3.62
C LYS A 9 -20.48 -40.90 -5.11
N VAL A 10 -19.24 -40.89 -5.57
CA VAL A 10 -18.92 -40.93 -6.99
C VAL A 10 -18.95 -42.39 -7.44
N SER A 11 -19.92 -42.73 -8.29
CA SER A 11 -19.99 -44.04 -8.93
C SER A 11 -19.16 -44.02 -10.21
N ALA A 12 -18.12 -44.83 -10.26
CA ALA A 12 -17.33 -45.07 -11.44
C ALA A 12 -18.14 -45.95 -12.42
N VAL A 13 -18.34 -45.48 -13.63
CA VAL A 13 -18.87 -46.29 -14.74
C VAL A 13 -17.68 -46.94 -15.43
N THR A 14 -17.58 -48.25 -15.30
CA THR A 14 -16.64 -49.10 -16.06
C THR A 14 -17.17 -49.33 -17.46
N ALA A 15 -16.47 -48.81 -18.48
CA ALA A 15 -16.63 -49.20 -19.86
C ALA A 15 -15.72 -50.40 -20.17
N ARG A 16 -16.28 -51.50 -20.70
CA ARG A 16 -15.52 -52.67 -21.16
C ARG A 16 -14.97 -52.46 -22.56
N GLY A 17 -13.68 -52.80 -22.69
CA GLY A 17 -13.01 -53.50 -23.79
C GLY A 17 -12.95 -52.83 -25.16
N GLY A 18 -11.75 -52.59 -25.61
CA GLY A 18 -11.41 -52.46 -27.02
C GLY A 18 -10.18 -51.55 -27.27
N ASP A 19 -9.04 -52.23 -27.45
CA ASP A 19 -7.85 -51.79 -28.20
C ASP A 19 -7.11 -50.50 -27.81
N PHE A 20 -6.05 -50.75 -27.07
CA PHE A 20 -4.86 -49.88 -26.95
C PHE A 20 -4.02 -49.97 -28.24
N HIS A 21 -3.86 -48.90 -29.00
CA HIS A 21 -2.58 -48.49 -29.61
C HIS A 21 -2.65 -47.10 -30.23
N LYS A 22 -1.71 -46.24 -29.77
CA LYS A 22 -1.07 -45.10 -30.47
C LYS A 22 -1.97 -43.88 -30.78
N ASN A 23 -1.82 -42.81 -29.99
CA ASN A 23 -1.17 -41.61 -30.52
C ASN A 23 -1.00 -40.56 -29.39
N ILE A 24 0.24 -40.33 -29.05
CA ILE A 24 0.71 -39.19 -28.29
C ILE A 24 0.94 -38.04 -29.32
N PHE A 25 0.58 -36.84 -28.92
CA PHE A 25 0.66 -35.55 -29.63
C PHE A 25 -0.53 -35.15 -30.52
N GLY A 26 -1.30 -34.24 -29.94
CA GLY A 26 -2.29 -33.43 -30.67
C GLY A 26 -3.00 -32.49 -29.69
N PHE A 27 -2.42 -31.35 -29.36
CA PHE A 27 -3.11 -30.24 -28.70
C PHE A 27 -4.13 -29.67 -29.72
N GLY A 28 -5.38 -30.09 -29.57
CA GLY A 28 -6.50 -29.47 -30.22
C GLY A 28 -7.41 -28.86 -29.17
N SER A 29 -7.43 -27.52 -29.11
CA SER A 29 -8.39 -26.74 -28.31
C SER A 29 -9.81 -26.96 -28.86
N SER A 30 -10.57 -27.83 -28.26
CA SER A 30 -12.01 -27.89 -28.50
C SER A 30 -12.74 -27.62 -27.17
N ASN A 31 -13.25 -26.41 -27.05
CA ASN A 31 -14.23 -26.02 -26.03
C ASN A 31 -15.52 -26.81 -26.22
N VAL A 32 -15.65 -27.96 -25.56
CA VAL A 32 -16.93 -28.65 -25.46
C VAL A 32 -17.48 -28.34 -24.06
N PRO A 33 -18.61 -27.64 -23.93
CA PRO A 33 -19.22 -27.40 -22.62
C PRO A 33 -19.68 -28.72 -22.04
N ALA A 34 -19.37 -28.98 -20.76
CA ALA A 34 -19.85 -30.12 -20.04
C ALA A 34 -21.39 -30.07 -20.00
N ARG A 35 -22.07 -31.12 -20.52
CA ARG A 35 -23.52 -31.29 -20.48
C ARG A 35 -23.90 -32.31 -19.41
N LEU A 36 -24.70 -31.88 -18.47
CA LEU A 36 -25.39 -32.77 -17.53
C LEU A 36 -26.87 -32.82 -17.91
N GLU A 37 -27.39 -34.04 -18.08
CA GLU A 37 -28.79 -34.27 -18.35
C GLU A 37 -29.53 -34.56 -17.05
N GLN A 38 -30.53 -33.76 -16.71
CA GLN A 38 -31.43 -33.99 -15.60
C GLN A 38 -32.87 -33.73 -16.05
N ASN A 39 -33.70 -34.77 -16.01
CA ASN A 39 -35.12 -34.71 -16.36
C ASN A 39 -35.43 -34.18 -17.77
N GLY A 40 -34.67 -34.62 -18.82
CA GLY A 40 -34.96 -34.27 -20.21
C GLY A 40 -34.75 -32.80 -20.58
N LYS A 41 -34.13 -31.99 -19.70
CA LYS A 41 -33.68 -30.63 -19.98
C LYS A 41 -32.17 -30.59 -19.96
N PHE A 42 -31.57 -30.15 -21.07
CA PHE A 42 -30.14 -29.91 -21.13
C PHE A 42 -29.82 -28.60 -20.42
N LEU A 43 -29.19 -28.69 -19.26
CA LEU A 43 -28.57 -27.52 -18.60
C LEU A 43 -27.17 -27.37 -19.19
N THR A 44 -26.98 -26.37 -20.02
CA THR A 44 -25.64 -25.98 -20.50
C THR A 44 -25.01 -25.19 -19.39
N PHE A 45 -24.11 -25.78 -18.60
CA PHE A 45 -23.18 -25.00 -17.82
C PHE A 45 -22.21 -24.35 -18.80
N ALA A 46 -22.41 -23.06 -19.07
CA ALA A 46 -21.34 -22.26 -19.56
C ALA A 46 -20.24 -22.34 -18.49
N ALA A 47 -19.17 -23.07 -18.76
CA ALA A 47 -17.96 -22.96 -17.95
C ALA A 47 -17.60 -21.47 -17.99
N LEU A 48 -17.87 -20.76 -16.90
CA LEU A 48 -17.27 -19.44 -16.72
C LEU A 48 -15.77 -19.71 -16.84
N TYR A 49 -15.22 -19.29 -17.95
CA TYR A 49 -13.79 -19.23 -18.17
C TYR A 49 -13.30 -18.16 -17.21
N ILE A 50 -13.04 -18.52 -15.95
CA ILE A 50 -12.36 -17.65 -15.01
C ILE A 50 -10.98 -17.47 -15.64
N ARG A 51 -10.78 -16.34 -16.28
CA ARG A 51 -9.48 -15.96 -16.84
C ARG A 51 -8.49 -15.97 -15.67
N SER A 52 -7.54 -16.90 -15.70
CA SER A 52 -6.46 -16.95 -14.75
C SER A 52 -5.68 -15.64 -14.78
N MET A 53 -5.72 -14.90 -13.68
CA MET A 53 -5.02 -13.63 -13.53
C MET A 53 -3.58 -13.92 -13.12
N LYS A 54 -2.61 -13.33 -13.80
CA LYS A 54 -1.19 -13.46 -13.43
C LYS A 54 -0.72 -12.31 -12.55
N ILE A 55 0.28 -12.58 -11.73
CA ILE A 55 0.89 -11.56 -10.83
C ILE A 55 1.37 -10.33 -11.61
N LYS A 56 1.89 -10.49 -12.83
CA LYS A 56 2.26 -9.35 -13.70
C LYS A 56 1.09 -8.42 -14.01
N GLU A 57 -0.16 -8.91 -14.00
CA GLU A 57 -1.35 -8.07 -14.22
C GLU A 57 -1.63 -7.21 -12.99
N VAL A 58 -1.30 -7.70 -11.77
CA VAL A 58 -1.35 -6.92 -10.53
C VAL A 58 -0.31 -5.81 -10.56
N ALA A 59 0.94 -6.13 -10.90
CA ALA A 59 2.01 -5.14 -11.09
C ALA A 59 1.62 -4.09 -12.14
N ALA A 60 1.16 -4.54 -13.32
CA ALA A 60 0.74 -3.64 -14.40
C ALA A 60 -0.47 -2.75 -14.02
N ALA A 61 -1.34 -3.19 -13.13
CA ALA A 61 -2.44 -2.36 -12.62
C ALA A 61 -1.92 -1.20 -11.77
N LEU A 62 -0.95 -1.47 -10.88
CA LEU A 62 -0.29 -0.45 -10.08
C LEU A 62 0.54 0.50 -10.94
N GLU A 63 1.29 -0.03 -11.92
CA GLU A 63 2.15 0.75 -12.82
C GLU A 63 1.35 1.63 -13.80
N ARG A 64 0.15 1.25 -14.17
CA ARG A 64 -0.75 2.13 -14.96
C ARG A 64 -1.21 3.34 -14.15
N PHE A 65 -1.44 3.17 -12.86
CA PHE A 65 -1.81 4.27 -11.96
C PHE A 65 -0.60 5.12 -11.59
N ALA A 66 0.51 4.49 -11.21
CA ALA A 66 1.75 5.10 -10.76
C ALA A 66 2.95 4.54 -11.55
N PRO A 67 3.23 5.06 -12.75
CA PRO A 67 4.34 4.58 -13.59
C PRO A 67 5.69 4.60 -12.87
N LEU A 68 6.47 3.52 -13.01
CA LEU A 68 7.79 3.41 -12.37
C LEU A 68 8.75 4.58 -12.66
N PRO A 69 8.77 5.22 -13.85
CA PRO A 69 9.62 6.39 -14.08
C PRO A 69 9.34 7.60 -13.17
N LEU A 70 8.20 7.61 -12.45
CA LEU A 70 7.90 8.67 -11.47
C LEU A 70 8.64 8.50 -10.14
N GLN A 71 9.31 7.35 -9.91
CA GLN A 71 10.10 7.14 -8.69
C GLN A 71 11.31 8.09 -8.61
N GLU A 72 11.77 8.33 -7.38
CA GLU A 72 13.01 9.07 -7.16
C GLU A 72 14.23 8.26 -7.58
N ASP A 73 15.32 8.94 -7.95
CA ASP A 73 16.53 8.30 -8.52
C ASP A 73 17.23 7.34 -7.54
N TYR A 74 17.01 7.52 -6.24
CA TYR A 74 17.56 6.67 -5.19
C TYR A 74 16.66 5.48 -4.84
N ASP A 75 15.44 5.44 -5.40
CA ASP A 75 14.40 4.47 -5.03
C ASP A 75 14.57 3.14 -5.77
N ASN A 76 13.84 2.13 -5.29
CA ASN A 76 13.75 0.80 -5.86
C ASN A 76 12.29 0.31 -5.86
N ALA A 77 11.37 1.09 -6.45
CA ALA A 77 9.99 0.68 -6.64
C ALA A 77 9.88 -0.44 -7.70
N GLY A 78 8.80 -1.20 -7.65
CA GLY A 78 8.53 -2.31 -8.56
C GLY A 78 8.74 -3.68 -7.94
N LEU A 79 9.03 -4.68 -8.79
CA LEU A 79 9.23 -6.06 -8.35
C LEU A 79 10.48 -6.19 -7.46
N GLN A 80 10.28 -6.71 -6.24
CA GLN A 80 11.35 -6.93 -5.28
C GLN A 80 11.80 -8.39 -5.24
N VAL A 81 10.86 -9.32 -5.14
CA VAL A 81 11.11 -10.77 -5.00
C VAL A 81 10.00 -11.52 -5.73
N GLY A 82 10.31 -12.67 -6.33
CA GLY A 82 9.32 -13.62 -6.81
C GLY A 82 9.14 -13.66 -8.32
N LEU A 83 8.04 -14.29 -8.77
CA LEU A 83 7.76 -14.65 -10.16
C LEU A 83 6.44 -14.01 -10.62
N THR A 84 6.51 -13.25 -11.70
CA THR A 84 5.35 -12.49 -12.22
C THR A 84 4.44 -13.30 -13.14
N GLU A 85 4.93 -14.43 -13.70
CA GLU A 85 4.15 -15.30 -14.60
C GLU A 85 3.25 -16.31 -13.86
N THR A 86 3.36 -16.39 -12.54
CA THR A 86 2.51 -17.23 -11.68
C THR A 86 1.10 -16.63 -11.61
N GLU A 87 0.09 -17.49 -11.43
CA GLU A 87 -1.29 -17.08 -11.18
C GLU A 87 -1.39 -16.36 -9.83
N ALA A 88 -2.08 -15.22 -9.79
CA ALA A 88 -2.35 -14.48 -8.56
C ALA A 88 -3.52 -15.13 -7.80
N SER A 89 -3.28 -15.58 -6.58
CA SER A 89 -4.32 -16.12 -5.70
C SER A 89 -4.98 -15.06 -4.81
N GLY A 90 -4.30 -13.94 -4.58
CA GLY A 90 -4.73 -12.81 -3.78
C GLY A 90 -3.56 -11.90 -3.46
N ALA A 91 -3.86 -10.67 -3.05
CA ALA A 91 -2.89 -9.67 -2.65
C ALA A 91 -3.08 -9.25 -1.18
N LEU A 92 -1.99 -9.21 -0.41
CA LEU A 92 -1.93 -8.55 0.89
C LEU A 92 -1.21 -7.22 0.74
N LEU A 93 -1.80 -6.14 1.27
CA LEU A 93 -1.23 -4.79 1.23
C LEU A 93 -0.67 -4.39 2.59
N CYS A 94 0.54 -3.85 2.63
CA CYS A 94 1.19 -3.35 3.84
C CYS A 94 1.98 -2.07 3.55
N LEU A 95 2.35 -1.29 4.59
CA LEU A 95 3.33 -0.22 4.42
C LEU A 95 4.73 -0.82 4.34
N ASP A 96 5.09 -1.65 5.29
CA ASP A 96 6.41 -2.27 5.38
C ASP A 96 6.32 -3.79 5.28
N VAL A 97 7.32 -4.40 4.63
CA VAL A 97 7.49 -5.84 4.61
C VAL A 97 8.23 -6.30 5.86
N THR A 98 7.56 -7.11 6.66
CA THR A 98 8.13 -7.76 7.85
C THR A 98 7.94 -9.28 7.74
N GLU A 99 8.65 -10.05 8.56
CA GLU A 99 8.41 -11.50 8.62
C GLU A 99 6.93 -11.83 8.93
N GLU A 100 6.26 -10.99 9.74
CA GLU A 100 4.86 -11.21 10.09
C GLU A 100 3.91 -10.91 8.92
N THR A 101 4.15 -9.87 8.13
CA THR A 101 3.33 -9.60 6.94
C THR A 101 3.49 -10.68 5.87
N VAL A 102 4.70 -11.25 5.71
CA VAL A 102 4.91 -12.42 4.83
C VAL A 102 4.12 -13.63 5.34
N ARG A 103 4.19 -13.93 6.65
CA ARG A 103 3.40 -15.03 7.25
C ARG A 103 1.89 -14.78 7.16
N GLU A 104 1.44 -13.53 7.29
CA GLU A 104 0.02 -13.19 7.12
C GLU A 104 -0.44 -13.44 5.68
N ALA A 105 0.37 -13.09 4.68
CA ALA A 105 0.07 -13.40 3.28
C ALA A 105 -0.13 -14.92 3.08
N VAL A 106 0.77 -15.73 3.61
CA VAL A 106 0.67 -17.21 3.56
C VAL A 106 -0.63 -17.69 4.23
N ARG A 107 -0.93 -17.21 5.45
CA ARG A 107 -2.16 -17.64 6.19
C ARG A 107 -3.44 -17.27 5.44
N ARG A 108 -3.45 -16.18 4.69
CA ARG A 108 -4.59 -15.72 3.89
C ARG A 108 -4.67 -16.37 2.50
N GLY A 109 -3.67 -17.19 2.14
CA GLY A 109 -3.59 -17.79 0.80
C GLY A 109 -3.24 -16.76 -0.29
N CYS A 110 -2.67 -15.62 0.06
CA CYS A 110 -2.18 -14.62 -0.89
C CYS A 110 -0.77 -14.99 -1.32
N ASN A 111 -0.50 -14.93 -2.62
CA ASN A 111 0.85 -15.08 -3.15
C ASN A 111 1.45 -13.76 -3.70
N VAL A 112 0.74 -12.64 -3.49
CA VAL A 112 1.24 -11.29 -3.79
C VAL A 112 1.24 -10.48 -2.51
N LEU A 113 2.39 -9.90 -2.16
CA LEU A 113 2.54 -8.91 -1.10
C LEU A 113 2.91 -7.58 -1.75
N VAL A 114 2.00 -6.61 -1.69
CA VAL A 114 2.23 -5.25 -2.18
C VAL A 114 2.54 -4.36 -1.00
N ALA A 115 3.76 -3.83 -0.97
CA ALA A 115 4.20 -2.90 0.05
C ALA A 115 4.30 -1.48 -0.49
N HIS A 116 4.21 -0.49 0.39
CA HIS A 116 4.60 0.87 0.06
C HIS A 116 6.12 0.95 0.04
N HIS A 117 6.77 0.67 1.16
CA HIS A 117 8.22 0.71 1.25
C HIS A 117 8.89 -0.51 0.61
N PRO A 118 9.94 -0.31 -0.22
CA PRO A 118 10.66 -1.41 -0.83
C PRO A 118 11.47 -2.21 0.21
N LEU A 119 11.26 -3.53 0.25
CA LEU A 119 12.04 -4.43 1.10
C LEU A 119 13.53 -4.36 0.74
N LEU A 120 13.83 -4.30 -0.55
CA LEU A 120 15.19 -4.25 -1.08
C LEU A 120 15.59 -2.82 -1.45
N PHE A 121 15.45 -1.87 -0.51
CA PHE A 121 15.90 -0.50 -0.73
C PHE A 121 17.40 -0.41 -1.05
N ARG A 122 18.19 -1.32 -0.49
CA ARG A 122 19.62 -1.55 -0.85
C ARG A 122 19.79 -2.99 -1.31
N GLY A 123 20.63 -3.18 -2.32
CA GLY A 123 20.94 -4.51 -2.85
C GLY A 123 21.55 -5.44 -1.79
N LEU A 124 21.08 -6.68 -1.76
CA LEU A 124 21.63 -7.73 -0.91
C LEU A 124 22.89 -8.34 -1.55
N LYS A 125 23.91 -8.63 -0.72
CA LYS A 125 25.11 -9.37 -1.13
C LYS A 125 24.96 -10.87 -0.89
N CYS A 126 24.07 -11.27 0.00
CA CYS A 126 23.73 -12.66 0.29
C CYS A 126 22.29 -12.75 0.76
N VAL A 127 21.72 -13.95 0.74
CA VAL A 127 20.42 -14.26 1.35
C VAL A 127 20.66 -15.32 2.41
N SER A 128 20.69 -14.89 3.67
CA SER A 128 20.92 -15.74 4.83
C SER A 128 19.75 -15.59 5.84
N ALA A 129 20.03 -15.55 7.10
CA ALA A 129 19.07 -15.23 8.15
C ALA A 129 19.60 -14.13 9.08
N ALA A 130 20.67 -13.43 8.69
CA ALA A 130 21.38 -12.50 9.54
C ALA A 130 20.54 -11.21 9.79
N THR A 131 19.89 -10.71 8.77
CA THR A 131 19.07 -9.51 8.85
C THR A 131 17.59 -9.83 8.65
N GLU A 132 16.69 -8.95 9.09
CA GLU A 132 15.25 -9.09 8.86
C GLU A 132 14.93 -9.12 7.35
N VAL A 133 15.57 -8.25 6.57
CA VAL A 133 15.40 -8.21 5.10
C VAL A 133 15.74 -9.56 4.47
N GLU A 134 16.89 -10.17 4.84
CA GLU A 134 17.27 -11.49 4.33
C GLU A 134 16.28 -12.58 4.74
N ARG A 135 15.75 -12.53 5.97
CA ARG A 135 14.73 -13.48 6.45
C ARG A 135 13.42 -13.31 5.69
N CYS A 136 12.96 -12.08 5.46
CA CYS A 136 11.76 -11.81 4.66
C CYS A 136 11.91 -12.32 3.22
N VAL A 137 13.06 -12.05 2.56
CA VAL A 137 13.35 -12.56 1.21
C VAL A 137 13.31 -14.09 1.18
N ARG A 138 13.97 -14.74 2.15
CA ARG A 138 13.99 -16.19 2.23
C ARG A 138 12.60 -16.78 2.44
N GLU A 139 11.82 -16.25 3.37
CA GLU A 139 10.44 -16.69 3.63
C GLU A 139 9.57 -16.49 2.39
N ALA A 140 9.68 -15.34 1.72
CA ALA A 140 8.93 -15.07 0.49
C ALA A 140 9.24 -16.12 -0.59
N ILE A 141 10.52 -16.45 -0.82
CA ILE A 141 10.94 -17.47 -1.80
C ILE A 141 10.42 -18.85 -1.41
N LEU A 142 10.57 -19.26 -0.14
CA LEU A 142 10.14 -20.58 0.34
C LEU A 142 8.62 -20.79 0.22
N HIS A 143 7.84 -19.74 0.34
CA HIS A 143 6.38 -19.80 0.28
C HIS A 143 5.79 -19.34 -1.07
N GLY A 144 6.63 -19.04 -2.06
CA GLY A 144 6.17 -18.60 -3.38
C GLY A 144 5.46 -17.24 -3.37
N ILE A 145 5.80 -16.36 -2.41
CA ILE A 145 5.26 -15.01 -2.31
C ILE A 145 6.05 -14.08 -3.22
N THR A 146 5.34 -13.35 -4.07
CA THR A 146 5.91 -12.25 -4.87
C THR A 146 5.73 -10.95 -4.12
N ILE A 147 6.82 -10.21 -3.90
CA ILE A 147 6.83 -8.90 -3.23
C ILE A 147 7.00 -7.81 -4.28
N TYR A 148 6.09 -6.85 -4.27
CA TYR A 148 6.10 -5.67 -5.12
C TYR A 148 6.03 -4.41 -4.27
N ALA A 149 6.80 -3.37 -4.60
CA ALA A 149 6.79 -2.08 -3.91
C ALA A 149 6.19 -0.98 -4.80
N ALA A 150 5.23 -0.22 -4.28
CA ALA A 150 4.70 1.00 -4.87
C ALA A 150 5.04 2.15 -3.92
N HIS A 151 6.18 2.78 -4.15
CA HIS A 151 6.85 3.72 -3.23
C HIS A 151 6.80 5.14 -3.78
N THR A 152 7.94 5.79 -4.01
CA THR A 152 7.97 7.19 -4.45
C THR A 152 7.30 7.41 -5.82
N ASN A 153 7.20 6.40 -6.67
CA ASN A 153 6.38 6.46 -7.86
C ASN A 153 4.90 6.67 -7.55
N LEU A 154 4.39 6.08 -6.46
CA LEU A 154 3.02 6.24 -6.00
C LEU A 154 2.81 7.60 -5.29
N ASP A 155 3.84 8.09 -4.56
CA ASP A 155 3.81 9.42 -3.94
C ASP A 155 3.73 10.53 -4.98
N ASN A 156 4.48 10.36 -6.07
CA ASN A 156 4.66 11.34 -7.13
C ASN A 156 3.61 11.26 -8.25
N ALA A 157 2.73 10.24 -8.22
CA ALA A 157 1.69 10.08 -9.24
C ALA A 157 0.53 11.05 -9.05
N PRO A 158 -0.12 11.52 -10.14
CA PRO A 158 -1.41 12.20 -10.07
C PRO A 158 -2.44 11.29 -9.35
N GLY A 159 -3.13 11.83 -8.36
CA GLY A 159 -4.05 11.05 -7.51
C GLY A 159 -3.36 10.09 -6.52
N GLY A 160 -2.03 10.13 -6.42
CA GLY A 160 -1.22 9.29 -5.52
C GLY A 160 -1.34 9.67 -4.04
N VAL A 161 -0.36 9.24 -3.24
CA VAL A 161 -0.40 9.34 -1.77
C VAL A 161 -0.65 10.76 -1.30
N ASN A 162 0.10 11.75 -1.82
CA ASN A 162 -0.03 13.14 -1.41
C ASN A 162 -1.41 13.73 -1.75
N HIS A 163 -1.99 13.36 -2.89
CA HIS A 163 -3.36 13.74 -3.24
C HIS A 163 -4.40 13.07 -2.33
N ARG A 164 -4.18 11.81 -1.94
CA ARG A 164 -5.05 11.11 -0.99
C ARG A 164 -5.01 11.76 0.39
N ILE A 165 -3.84 12.21 0.83
CA ILE A 165 -3.70 12.97 2.08
C ILE A 165 -4.48 14.30 1.98
N ALA A 166 -4.32 15.04 0.89
CA ALA A 166 -5.04 16.29 0.66
C ALA A 166 -6.56 16.10 0.67
N GLU A 167 -7.06 15.03 0.03
CA GLU A 167 -8.48 14.64 0.06
C GLU A 167 -8.97 14.40 1.50
N LYS A 168 -8.19 13.69 2.33
CA LYS A 168 -8.56 13.41 3.72
C LYS A 168 -8.61 14.65 4.59
N ILE A 169 -7.76 15.62 4.32
CA ILE A 169 -7.76 16.92 5.00
C ILE A 169 -8.90 17.83 4.49
N GLY A 170 -9.43 17.56 3.29
CA GLY A 170 -10.48 18.35 2.66
C GLY A 170 -9.94 19.56 1.91
N LEU A 171 -8.76 19.44 1.29
CA LEU A 171 -8.19 20.48 0.45
C LEU A 171 -8.85 20.51 -0.93
N GLU A 172 -9.07 21.71 -1.44
CA GLU A 172 -9.53 22.01 -2.80
C GLU A 172 -8.37 22.57 -3.63
N GLU A 173 -8.55 22.66 -4.96
CA GLU A 173 -7.57 23.21 -5.91
C GLU A 173 -6.16 22.58 -5.76
N VAL A 174 -6.12 21.29 -5.49
CA VAL A 174 -4.89 20.58 -5.20
C VAL A 174 -4.03 20.44 -6.46
N LYS A 175 -2.75 20.83 -6.35
CA LYS A 175 -1.73 20.68 -7.38
C LYS A 175 -0.42 20.22 -6.76
N PHE A 176 0.48 19.68 -7.58
CA PHE A 176 1.81 19.34 -7.11
C PHE A 176 2.54 20.58 -6.57
N LEU A 177 3.22 20.41 -5.44
CA LEU A 177 4.06 21.42 -4.86
C LEU A 177 5.33 21.62 -5.70
N GLN A 178 5.95 20.52 -6.13
CA GLN A 178 7.09 20.53 -7.04
C GLN A 178 6.80 19.61 -8.24
N PRO A 179 6.16 20.15 -9.31
CA PRO A 179 5.82 19.34 -10.48
C PRO A 179 7.07 19.02 -11.32
N PHE A 180 7.05 17.85 -11.97
CA PHE A 180 8.04 17.42 -12.95
C PHE A 180 7.44 16.51 -14.02
N THR A 181 8.22 16.28 -15.08
CA THR A 181 7.91 15.27 -16.10
C THR A 181 9.10 14.33 -16.22
N ARG A 182 8.88 13.03 -16.07
CA ARG A 182 9.91 11.98 -16.22
C ARG A 182 9.47 10.95 -17.25
N SER A 183 10.30 10.71 -18.25
CA SER A 183 10.01 9.73 -19.34
C SER A 183 8.62 9.91 -19.99
N GLY A 184 8.14 11.15 -20.10
CA GLY A 184 6.84 11.47 -20.68
C GLY A 184 5.65 11.35 -19.72
N PHE A 185 5.87 11.00 -18.46
CA PHE A 185 4.85 10.97 -17.42
C PHE A 185 4.92 12.24 -16.57
N GLU A 186 3.76 12.86 -16.36
CA GLU A 186 3.62 13.99 -15.45
C GLU A 186 3.50 13.49 -14.00
N GLY A 187 4.17 14.16 -13.08
CA GLY A 187 4.17 13.88 -11.66
C GLY A 187 4.68 15.05 -10.85
N GLY A 188 4.90 14.85 -9.57
CA GLY A 188 5.48 15.88 -8.73
C GLY A 188 5.59 15.44 -7.27
N SER A 189 6.51 16.06 -6.54
CA SER A 189 6.74 15.80 -5.12
C SER A 189 5.88 16.72 -4.27
N GLY A 190 5.17 16.14 -3.30
CA GLY A 190 4.22 16.86 -2.43
C GLY A 190 3.09 17.55 -3.20
N VAL A 191 2.14 18.08 -2.46
CA VAL A 191 1.04 18.86 -3.04
C VAL A 191 0.77 20.13 -2.22
N ILE A 192 0.10 21.10 -2.85
CA ILE A 192 -0.42 22.31 -2.22
C ILE A 192 -1.87 22.50 -2.65
N GLY A 193 -2.73 22.88 -1.70
CA GLY A 193 -4.13 23.16 -1.94
C GLY A 193 -4.67 24.20 -0.97
N VAL A 194 -5.96 24.45 -1.03
CA VAL A 194 -6.63 25.45 -0.18
C VAL A 194 -7.72 24.81 0.66
N LEU A 195 -7.89 25.28 1.88
CA LEU A 195 -9.06 24.95 2.69
C LEU A 195 -10.28 25.75 2.18
N PRO A 196 -11.48 25.14 2.16
CA PRO A 196 -12.73 25.84 1.80
C PRO A 196 -13.00 27.08 2.66
N LYS A 197 -12.53 27.06 3.91
CA LYS A 197 -12.60 28.13 4.87
C LYS A 197 -11.30 28.22 5.67
N PRO A 198 -10.81 29.44 5.96
CA PRO A 198 -9.66 29.61 6.83
C PRO A 198 -9.93 29.06 8.24
N GLU A 199 -8.92 28.44 8.86
CA GLU A 199 -8.96 27.89 10.21
C GLU A 199 -7.88 28.52 11.09
N ALA A 200 -8.11 28.56 12.41
CA ALA A 200 -7.04 28.92 13.33
C ALA A 200 -5.94 27.85 13.31
N PRO A 201 -4.64 28.21 13.34
CA PRO A 201 -3.55 27.28 13.11
C PRO A 201 -3.57 26.04 14.04
N LEU A 202 -3.77 26.23 15.33
CA LEU A 202 -3.80 25.11 16.28
C LEU A 202 -5.06 24.25 16.10
N GLU A 203 -6.21 24.84 15.78
CA GLU A 203 -7.44 24.09 15.48
C GLU A 203 -7.25 23.21 14.23
N PHE A 204 -6.63 23.77 13.19
CA PHE A 204 -6.26 23.00 12.00
C PHE A 204 -5.33 21.84 12.34
N LEU A 205 -4.25 22.06 13.10
CA LEU A 205 -3.31 21.03 13.49
C LEU A 205 -3.98 19.95 14.37
N TYR A 206 -4.88 20.32 15.28
CA TYR A 206 -5.69 19.36 16.06
C TYR A 206 -6.58 18.49 15.15
N ARG A 207 -7.29 19.11 14.21
CA ARG A 207 -8.12 18.38 13.24
C ARG A 207 -7.30 17.42 12.39
N VAL A 208 -6.11 17.85 11.95
CA VAL A 208 -5.18 16.98 11.22
C VAL A 208 -4.73 15.82 12.11
N ALA A 209 -4.35 16.08 13.37
CA ALA A 209 -3.97 15.02 14.31
C ALA A 209 -5.08 13.97 14.49
N GLU A 210 -6.34 14.39 14.61
CA GLU A 210 -7.49 13.49 14.67
C GLU A 210 -7.67 12.65 13.40
N ILE A 211 -7.59 13.27 12.20
CA ILE A 211 -7.69 12.58 10.91
C ILE A 211 -6.63 11.46 10.80
N PHE A 212 -5.41 11.76 11.23
CA PHE A 212 -4.30 10.82 11.16
C PHE A 212 -4.21 9.90 12.39
N GLY A 213 -5.02 10.13 13.43
CA GLY A 213 -5.03 9.34 14.66
C GLY A 213 -3.69 9.38 15.38
N VAL A 214 -3.06 10.57 15.45
CA VAL A 214 -1.79 10.78 16.14
C VAL A 214 -2.05 11.39 17.53
N GLU A 215 -1.36 10.88 18.53
CA GLU A 215 -1.41 11.41 19.90
C GLU A 215 -0.47 12.60 20.08
N TYR A 216 0.59 12.66 19.29
CA TYR A 216 1.62 13.70 19.34
C TYR A 216 1.91 14.20 17.93
N LEU A 217 1.75 15.50 17.74
CA LEU A 217 2.13 16.22 16.52
C LEU A 217 3.18 17.25 16.92
N MET A 218 4.35 17.21 16.27
CA MET A 218 5.38 18.24 16.48
C MET A 218 5.08 19.44 15.60
N HIS A 219 5.22 20.64 16.18
CA HIS A 219 5.04 21.89 15.43
C HIS A 219 5.98 22.98 15.94
N ASN A 220 6.20 24.01 15.13
CA ASN A 220 6.86 25.25 15.54
C ASN A 220 5.83 26.25 16.13
N GLU A 221 6.31 27.38 16.62
CA GLU A 221 5.49 28.59 16.79
C GLU A 221 5.55 29.40 15.48
N GLY A 222 4.52 29.24 14.66
CA GLY A 222 4.35 30.02 13.42
C GLY A 222 3.66 31.38 13.64
N PRO A 223 3.24 32.06 12.55
CA PRO A 223 2.58 33.36 12.61
C PRO A 223 1.29 33.33 13.42
N LYS A 224 1.20 34.13 14.51
CA LYS A 224 0.07 34.08 15.46
C LYS A 224 -1.21 34.73 14.91
N ASP A 225 -1.06 35.72 14.04
CA ASP A 225 -2.17 36.54 13.51
C ASP A 225 -2.63 36.08 12.13
N ARG A 226 -2.16 34.91 11.67
CA ARG A 226 -2.47 34.37 10.35
C ARG A 226 -3.34 33.12 10.46
N GLN A 227 -4.42 33.12 9.69
CA GLN A 227 -5.25 31.93 9.53
C GLN A 227 -4.60 30.96 8.52
N VAL A 228 -4.84 29.67 8.70
CA VAL A 228 -4.45 28.64 7.73
C VAL A 228 -5.52 28.54 6.66
N GLN A 229 -5.15 28.79 5.43
CA GLN A 229 -5.97 28.54 4.26
C GLN A 229 -5.22 27.77 3.18
N ARG A 230 -3.96 28.13 2.94
CA ARG A 230 -3.10 27.45 1.95
C ARG A 230 -2.22 26.41 2.65
N VAL A 231 -2.44 25.14 2.31
CA VAL A 231 -1.77 24.00 2.94
C VAL A 231 -0.86 23.32 1.93
N ALA A 232 0.42 23.24 2.22
CA ALA A 232 1.37 22.37 1.54
C ALA A 232 1.59 21.10 2.33
N LEU A 233 1.79 19.96 1.68
CA LEU A 233 2.04 18.70 2.36
C LEU A 233 2.88 17.73 1.55
N CYS A 234 3.59 16.85 2.26
CA CYS A 234 4.27 15.68 1.72
C CYS A 234 4.29 14.58 2.79
N GLY A 235 3.72 13.41 2.49
CA GLY A 235 3.82 12.22 3.34
C GLY A 235 5.27 11.76 3.47
N GLY A 236 5.57 10.93 4.48
CA GLY A 236 6.91 10.43 4.72
C GLY A 236 7.94 11.52 5.02
N SER A 237 9.12 11.41 4.43
CA SER A 237 10.23 12.37 4.56
C SER A 237 10.12 13.49 3.54
N GLY A 238 9.32 14.52 3.82
CA GLY A 238 9.05 15.63 2.90
C GLY A 238 9.79 16.91 3.19
N ASP A 239 10.71 16.96 4.15
CA ASP A 239 11.37 18.19 4.62
C ASP A 239 12.15 18.92 3.53
N PHE A 240 12.60 18.24 2.48
CA PHE A 240 13.26 18.86 1.31
C PHE A 240 12.34 19.81 0.54
N LEU A 241 11.02 19.74 0.72
CA LEU A 241 10.03 20.63 0.09
C LEU A 241 9.71 21.89 0.91
N LEU A 242 10.29 22.04 2.10
CA LEU A 242 10.02 23.18 2.98
C LEU A 242 10.24 24.53 2.27
N GLY A 243 11.38 24.68 1.59
CA GLY A 243 11.68 25.92 0.83
C GLY A 243 10.66 26.21 -0.27
N GLU A 244 10.14 25.18 -0.91
CA GLU A 244 9.12 25.31 -1.95
C GLU A 244 7.76 25.69 -1.36
N ALA A 245 7.38 25.13 -0.20
CA ALA A 245 6.18 25.50 0.53
C ALA A 245 6.19 26.99 0.92
N VAL A 246 7.29 27.49 1.45
CA VAL A 246 7.50 28.92 1.75
C VAL A 246 7.38 29.76 0.48
N ARG A 247 8.07 29.38 -0.60
CA ARG A 247 8.08 30.11 -1.87
C ARG A 247 6.68 30.23 -2.49
N GLN A 248 5.84 29.22 -2.32
CA GLN A 248 4.46 29.23 -2.81
C GLN A 248 3.47 29.87 -1.84
N GLY A 249 3.94 30.40 -0.71
CA GLY A 249 3.13 31.12 0.28
C GLY A 249 2.15 30.20 1.01
N ALA A 250 2.56 28.99 1.36
CA ALA A 250 1.78 28.14 2.24
C ALA A 250 1.64 28.78 3.63
N ASP A 251 0.51 28.58 4.29
CA ASP A 251 0.30 28.99 5.67
C ASP A 251 0.78 27.91 6.65
N VAL A 252 0.72 26.65 6.19
CA VAL A 252 1.21 25.49 6.93
C VAL A 252 1.84 24.49 5.96
N PHE A 253 2.90 23.81 6.43
CA PHE A 253 3.50 22.68 5.76
C PHE A 253 3.41 21.43 6.66
N LEU A 254 2.80 20.36 6.14
CA LEU A 254 2.63 19.10 6.83
C LEU A 254 3.56 18.05 6.21
N THR A 255 4.25 17.28 7.07
CA THR A 255 5.09 16.16 6.63
C THR A 255 5.15 15.05 7.68
N GLY A 256 5.68 13.88 7.32
CA GLY A 256 5.92 12.80 8.27
C GLY A 256 7.18 12.98 9.08
N GLU A 257 8.25 13.51 8.49
CA GLU A 257 9.55 13.70 9.15
C GLU A 257 10.13 15.07 8.85
N MET A 258 10.87 15.61 9.82
CA MET A 258 11.59 16.87 9.68
C MET A 258 12.77 16.96 10.63
N GLY A 259 13.91 17.39 10.12
CA GLY A 259 15.11 17.63 10.93
C GLY A 259 14.93 18.82 11.88
N TYR A 260 15.50 18.71 13.11
CA TYR A 260 15.38 19.72 14.17
C TYR A 260 15.67 21.16 13.69
N HIS A 261 16.71 21.35 12.87
CA HIS A 261 17.13 22.68 12.43
C HIS A 261 16.15 23.34 11.43
N HIS A 262 15.28 22.57 10.80
CA HIS A 262 14.27 23.09 9.88
C HIS A 262 13.11 23.81 10.60
N TYR A 263 13.00 23.68 11.91
CA TYR A 263 11.98 24.41 12.69
C TYR A 263 12.33 25.88 12.93
N PHE A 264 13.59 26.28 12.71
CA PHE A 264 14.03 27.64 12.95
C PHE A 264 13.73 28.55 11.76
N GLY A 265 13.46 29.81 12.06
CA GLY A 265 13.31 30.86 11.03
C GLY A 265 11.89 31.07 10.53
N HIS A 266 10.92 30.25 10.94
CA HIS A 266 9.56 30.25 10.40
C HIS A 266 8.50 30.88 11.30
N ALA A 267 8.90 31.67 12.32
CA ALA A 267 7.94 32.27 13.24
C ALA A 267 7.04 33.32 12.57
N SER A 268 7.45 33.90 11.42
CA SER A 268 6.72 34.93 10.72
C SER A 268 6.08 34.52 9.40
N ASP A 269 6.39 33.34 8.90
CA ASP A 269 5.99 32.95 7.53
C ASP A 269 5.19 31.63 7.46
N LEU A 270 5.46 30.63 8.29
CA LEU A 270 4.93 29.27 8.10
C LEU A 270 4.70 28.51 9.40
N TRP A 271 3.57 27.83 9.52
CA TRP A 271 3.38 26.77 10.50
C TRP A 271 3.90 25.44 9.96
N LEU A 272 4.56 24.67 10.81
CA LEU A 272 5.02 23.31 10.52
C LEU A 272 4.20 22.32 11.32
N GLY A 273 3.80 21.21 10.69
CA GLY A 273 3.15 20.11 11.36
C GLY A 273 3.79 18.78 10.96
N VAL A 274 4.35 18.06 11.92
CA VAL A 274 5.06 16.79 11.68
C VAL A 274 4.33 15.65 12.38
N LEU A 275 3.81 14.73 11.56
CA LEU A 275 2.83 13.70 11.94
C LEU A 275 3.46 12.37 12.37
N GLY A 276 4.72 12.14 11.99
CA GLY A 276 5.35 10.82 11.98
C GLY A 276 5.23 10.14 10.60
N HIS A 277 6.29 9.46 10.19
CA HIS A 277 6.40 8.82 8.88
C HIS A 277 5.22 7.87 8.62
N TYR A 278 5.12 6.82 9.43
CA TYR A 278 4.06 5.82 9.33
C TYR A 278 2.65 6.42 9.33
N GLN A 279 2.40 7.39 10.21
CA GLN A 279 1.09 7.99 10.37
C GLN A 279 0.69 8.81 9.14
N SER A 280 1.62 9.57 8.57
CA SER A 280 1.36 10.39 7.38
C SER A 280 1.02 9.55 6.15
N GLU A 281 1.53 8.31 6.07
CA GLU A 281 1.34 7.40 4.94
C GLU A 281 0.24 6.34 5.15
N ARG A 282 -0.44 6.33 6.29
CA ARG A 282 -1.45 5.29 6.61
C ARG A 282 -2.55 5.13 5.56
N PHE A 283 -2.86 6.18 4.81
CA PHE A 283 -3.90 6.14 3.78
C PHE A 283 -3.44 5.50 2.46
N THR A 284 -2.15 5.23 2.30
CA THR A 284 -1.57 4.54 1.14
C THR A 284 -2.19 3.15 0.94
N LEU A 285 -2.45 2.42 2.03
CA LEU A 285 -3.06 1.10 1.94
C LEU A 285 -4.46 1.15 1.32
N SER A 286 -5.26 2.15 1.71
CA SER A 286 -6.59 2.34 1.13
C SER A 286 -6.51 2.77 -0.33
N LEU A 287 -5.54 3.60 -0.70
CA LEU A 287 -5.30 4.00 -2.08
C LEU A 287 -4.94 2.78 -2.96
N MET A 288 -3.95 1.99 -2.54
CA MET A 288 -3.56 0.78 -3.28
C MET A 288 -4.71 -0.21 -3.43
N ARG A 289 -5.52 -0.41 -2.37
CA ARG A 289 -6.72 -1.24 -2.44
C ARG A 289 -7.71 -0.72 -3.48
N ASP A 290 -8.00 0.57 -3.47
CA ASP A 290 -8.97 1.18 -4.37
C ASP A 290 -8.49 1.07 -5.84
N VAL A 291 -7.19 1.28 -6.10
CA VAL A 291 -6.56 1.10 -7.43
C VAL A 291 -6.71 -0.35 -7.90
N LEU A 292 -6.39 -1.32 -7.06
CA LEU A 292 -6.51 -2.73 -7.41
C LEU A 292 -7.96 -3.18 -7.56
N ALA A 293 -8.87 -2.74 -6.69
CA ALA A 293 -10.28 -3.08 -6.77
C ALA A 293 -10.94 -2.53 -8.05
N GLN A 294 -10.52 -1.34 -8.51
CA GLN A 294 -11.01 -0.78 -9.76
C GLN A 294 -10.45 -1.51 -10.99
N ALA A 295 -9.16 -1.85 -10.97
CA ALA A 295 -8.48 -2.45 -12.11
C ALA A 295 -8.71 -3.96 -12.23
N LEU A 296 -8.85 -4.65 -11.10
CA LEU A 296 -8.88 -6.10 -10.97
C LEU A 296 -9.93 -6.53 -9.93
N PRO A 297 -11.23 -6.33 -10.21
CA PRO A 297 -12.31 -6.53 -9.23
C PRO A 297 -12.44 -7.99 -8.73
N GLU A 298 -11.90 -8.94 -9.45
CA GLU A 298 -11.93 -10.36 -9.08
C GLU A 298 -10.74 -10.79 -8.20
N LEU A 299 -9.71 -9.93 -8.02
CA LEU A 299 -8.58 -10.22 -7.16
C LEU A 299 -8.98 -10.06 -5.70
N PRO A 300 -8.85 -11.09 -4.84
CA PRO A 300 -8.99 -10.91 -3.41
C PRO A 300 -7.86 -9.99 -2.88
N VAL A 301 -8.23 -8.85 -2.29
CA VAL A 301 -7.28 -7.88 -1.75
C VAL A 301 -7.54 -7.70 -0.26
N PHE A 302 -6.50 -7.87 0.53
CA PHE A 302 -6.53 -7.73 1.99
C PHE A 302 -5.55 -6.66 2.45
N LEU A 303 -5.88 -5.97 3.54
CA LEU A 303 -4.94 -5.11 4.26
C LEU A 303 -4.30 -5.91 5.38
N ALA A 304 -3.01 -5.69 5.63
CA ALA A 304 -2.31 -6.28 6.77
C ALA A 304 -2.99 -5.85 8.09
N THR A 305 -3.17 -6.82 8.99
CA THR A 305 -3.88 -6.58 10.24
C THR A 305 -3.00 -6.00 11.33
N GLN A 306 -1.72 -6.30 11.28
CA GLN A 306 -0.75 -5.78 12.26
C GLN A 306 -0.11 -4.50 11.74
N PRO A 307 -0.10 -3.43 12.57
CA PRO A 307 0.62 -2.22 12.22
C PRO A 307 2.13 -2.51 12.16
N THR A 308 2.77 -2.07 11.10
CA THR A 308 4.22 -2.26 10.90
C THR A 308 5.06 -1.13 11.51
N ASN A 309 4.43 -0.10 12.10
CA ASN A 309 5.14 1.02 12.72
C ASN A 309 6.12 0.55 13.81
N PRO A 310 7.44 0.74 13.64
CA PRO A 310 8.43 0.34 14.65
C PRO A 310 8.53 1.33 15.81
N ILE A 311 8.01 2.56 15.65
CA ILE A 311 8.11 3.63 16.63
C ILE A 311 7.04 3.45 17.70
N ARG A 312 7.45 3.56 18.96
CA ARG A 312 6.55 3.57 20.11
C ARG A 312 6.78 4.86 20.90
N TYR A 313 5.68 5.45 21.35
CA TYR A 313 5.70 6.64 22.20
C TYR A 313 5.54 6.20 23.65
N MET A 314 6.38 6.74 24.53
CA MET A 314 6.32 6.46 25.96
C MET A 314 5.82 7.70 26.70
N HIS A 315 4.75 7.57 27.46
CA HIS A 315 4.19 8.66 28.22
C HIS A 315 4.88 8.74 29.61
N LEU A 316 5.42 9.89 29.97
CA LEU A 316 6.11 10.07 31.27
C LEU A 316 5.24 9.70 32.51
N PRO A 317 3.93 9.98 32.57
CA PRO A 317 3.07 9.52 33.66
C PRO A 317 3.04 8.00 33.85
N GLU A 318 3.19 7.22 32.76
CA GLU A 318 3.24 5.75 32.85
C GLU A 318 4.52 5.25 33.50
N ILE A 319 5.64 5.94 33.27
CA ILE A 319 6.92 5.65 33.94
C ILE A 319 6.81 5.91 35.44
N ALA A 320 6.23 7.04 35.84
CA ALA A 320 6.05 7.38 37.25
C ALA A 320 5.16 6.35 37.96
N ALA A 321 4.06 5.92 37.34
CA ALA A 321 3.18 4.90 37.88
C ALA A 321 3.85 3.50 37.99
N ARG A 322 4.73 3.14 37.05
CA ARG A 322 5.48 1.90 37.10
C ARG A 322 6.51 1.92 38.22
N ASN A 323 7.29 2.98 38.36
CA ASN A 323 8.31 3.13 39.41
C ASN A 323 7.68 3.13 40.82
N GLN A 324 6.43 3.62 40.96
CA GLN A 324 5.71 3.54 42.25
C GLN A 324 5.27 2.11 42.59
N LYS A 325 4.94 1.28 41.58
CA LYS A 325 4.56 -0.13 41.78
C LYS A 325 5.76 -1.03 42.08
N GLU A 326 6.95 -0.69 41.59
CA GLU A 326 8.20 -1.43 41.84
C GLU A 326 8.81 -1.09 43.20
N GLN A 327 8.33 -0.02 43.89
CA GLN A 327 8.76 0.39 45.23
C GLN A 327 7.79 -0.07 46.35
N GLN A 328 6.69 -0.71 46.03
CA GLN A 328 5.74 -1.37 46.94
C GLN A 328 5.94 -2.90 46.99
#